data_734ba89bc84dc9b180646c5f8ea395a3
#
_entry.id   734ba89bc84dc9b180646c5f8ea395a3
#
_cell.length_a   1.000
_cell.length_b   1.000
_cell.length_c   1.000
_cell.angle_alpha   90.00
_cell.angle_beta   90.00
_cell.angle_gamma   90.00
#
_symmetry.space_group_name_H-M   'P 1'
#
loop_
_entity.id
_entity.type
_entity.pdbx_description
1 polymer ?
#
loop_
_entity_poly.entity_id
_entity_poly.type
_entity_poly.pdbx_seq_one_letter_code
_entity_poly.pdbx_strand_id
1 'polypeptide(L)'
;NAAGTPARFLERSDADMNTAAGRELAIVALTRLARSDPQSAVGFWNGRLRERFPLADRQYVWAMFATSGARHHLPEAVDWFKKAGEMPLSDEQLAWRTRIALRQENWPEVKNAIERMSLIARNEPVWIYWRGRSLLALGAQEDGQALLGRIAGEHHFYGRLAAEELGMPLQIPKKAATPTREELAEVAALAGMQRALALYRLGLRTEASTEWVWTVRKMNDRALLAAAELARVNGIWDRAINTADRTVAEHDFTLRYPAPYGNVLSKQARARKLDEPLVFGLVRQESRFIADAKSSAGASGLMQLLPSTARRIARKIGMKGFNTSRLGRPEVNAALGAYYLRRVLDGFGGNPALAAAAYNAGPGRARRWRDEKPLEGAIYVETIPFAETRQYVKKVMANTVYYAAVMGGDQRSLKSRLGTIEGAMAMKAEADE
;
A
#
# COMPACT_ATOMS: atom_id res chain seq x y z
N ASN A 1 -1.02 35.98 -3.13
CA ASN A 1 -1.94 35.33 -4.05
C ASN A 1 -2.58 34.12 -3.32
N ALA A 2 -3.83 33.78 -3.67
CA ALA A 2 -4.63 32.74 -2.98
C ALA A 2 -3.96 31.35 -3.00
N ALA A 3 -3.23 30.99 -4.04
CA ALA A 3 -2.59 29.70 -4.20
C ALA A 3 -1.18 29.61 -3.60
N GLY A 4 -0.39 30.68 -3.68
CA GLY A 4 1.02 30.69 -3.28
C GLY A 4 1.24 31.02 -1.80
N THR A 5 0.42 31.92 -1.24
CA THR A 5 0.50 32.36 0.17
C THR A 5 -0.90 32.41 0.79
N PRO A 6 -1.56 31.25 0.96
CA PRO A 6 -2.98 31.21 1.28
C PRO A 6 -3.33 31.86 2.63
N ALA A 7 -2.58 31.64 3.69
CA ALA A 7 -2.83 32.24 4.98
C ALA A 7 -2.76 33.79 4.90
N ARG A 8 -1.71 34.32 4.28
CA ARG A 8 -1.54 35.77 4.08
C ARG A 8 -2.65 36.37 3.22
N PHE A 9 -3.14 35.60 2.21
CA PHE A 9 -4.28 36.03 1.41
C PHE A 9 -5.54 36.12 2.26
N LEU A 10 -5.84 35.12 3.09
CA LEU A 10 -7.01 35.08 3.96
C LEU A 10 -6.98 36.18 5.04
N GLU A 11 -5.79 36.57 5.51
CA GLU A 11 -5.61 37.67 6.47
C GLU A 11 -5.89 39.05 5.89
N ARG A 12 -5.45 39.28 4.65
CA ARG A 12 -5.31 40.62 4.05
C ARG A 12 -6.13 40.82 2.76
N SER A 13 -6.97 39.83 2.40
CA SER A 13 -7.69 39.91 1.13
C SER A 13 -8.83 40.90 1.19
N ASP A 14 -8.84 41.83 0.26
CA ASP A 14 -9.97 42.73 -0.07
C ASP A 14 -10.93 42.07 -1.06
N ALA A 15 -10.84 40.76 -1.29
CA ALA A 15 -11.71 40.04 -2.21
C ALA A 15 -13.19 40.21 -1.78
N ASP A 16 -13.99 40.66 -2.70
CA ASP A 16 -15.43 40.86 -2.42
C ASP A 16 -16.16 39.51 -2.37
N MET A 17 -16.48 39.06 -1.15
CA MET A 17 -17.20 37.82 -0.90
C MET A 17 -18.66 37.85 -1.39
N ASN A 18 -19.18 38.98 -1.78
CA ASN A 18 -20.50 39.07 -2.39
C ASN A 18 -20.46 38.57 -3.86
N THR A 19 -19.31 38.55 -4.47
CA THR A 19 -19.12 38.03 -5.81
C THR A 19 -18.74 36.54 -5.81
N ALA A 20 -19.13 35.79 -6.85
CA ALA A 20 -18.72 34.42 -7.03
C ALA A 20 -17.20 34.29 -7.11
N ALA A 21 -16.53 35.18 -7.87
CA ALA A 21 -15.08 35.18 -8.02
C ALA A 21 -14.34 35.38 -6.69
N GLY A 22 -14.83 36.30 -5.82
CA GLY A 22 -14.23 36.52 -4.50
C GLY A 22 -14.36 35.28 -3.60
N ARG A 23 -15.53 34.62 -3.61
CA ARG A 23 -15.74 33.37 -2.85
C ARG A 23 -14.86 32.23 -3.38
N GLU A 24 -14.74 32.05 -4.70
CA GLU A 24 -13.89 31.04 -5.30
C GLU A 24 -12.41 31.23 -4.91
N LEU A 25 -11.90 32.45 -4.95
CA LEU A 25 -10.54 32.75 -4.51
C LEU A 25 -10.32 32.39 -3.03
N ALA A 26 -11.30 32.68 -2.17
CA ALA A 26 -11.22 32.30 -0.76
C ALA A 26 -11.28 30.78 -0.58
N ILE A 27 -12.12 30.06 -1.32
CA ILE A 27 -12.17 28.58 -1.34
C ILE A 27 -10.83 27.99 -1.78
N VAL A 28 -10.21 28.54 -2.81
CA VAL A 28 -8.86 28.11 -3.26
C VAL A 28 -7.83 28.29 -2.15
N ALA A 29 -7.82 29.45 -1.49
CA ALA A 29 -6.91 29.74 -0.38
C ALA A 29 -7.15 28.79 0.81
N LEU A 30 -8.40 28.62 1.22
CA LEU A 30 -8.80 27.72 2.30
C LEU A 30 -8.39 26.26 2.00
N THR A 31 -8.65 25.80 0.77
CA THR A 31 -8.28 24.45 0.32
C THR A 31 -6.76 24.24 0.33
N ARG A 32 -6.01 25.24 -0.10
CA ARG A 32 -4.54 25.19 -0.08
C ARG A 32 -3.99 25.16 1.34
N LEU A 33 -4.50 26.01 2.21
CA LEU A 33 -4.11 26.03 3.63
C LEU A 33 -4.46 24.71 4.31
N ALA A 34 -5.67 24.20 4.11
CA ALA A 34 -6.13 22.96 4.72
C ALA A 34 -5.28 21.74 4.35
N ARG A 35 -4.60 21.73 3.21
CA ARG A 35 -3.70 20.62 2.83
C ARG A 35 -2.51 20.43 3.79
N SER A 36 -2.03 21.49 4.39
CA SER A 36 -0.91 21.45 5.34
C SER A 36 -1.33 21.70 6.78
N ASP A 37 -2.36 22.50 6.98
CA ASP A 37 -2.90 22.91 8.28
C ASP A 37 -4.43 23.07 8.23
N PRO A 38 -5.17 21.96 8.37
CA PRO A 38 -6.63 21.99 8.33
C PRO A 38 -7.25 22.82 9.47
N GLN A 39 -6.64 22.80 10.66
CA GLN A 39 -7.18 23.50 11.85
C GLN A 39 -7.09 25.01 11.67
N SER A 40 -5.96 25.54 11.19
CA SER A 40 -5.84 26.96 10.84
C SER A 40 -6.84 27.37 9.76
N ALA A 41 -7.05 26.56 8.73
CA ALA A 41 -8.03 26.82 7.68
C ALA A 41 -9.46 26.93 8.24
N VAL A 42 -9.84 26.02 9.14
CA VAL A 42 -11.13 26.06 9.86
C VAL A 42 -11.23 27.30 10.76
N GLY A 43 -10.12 27.71 11.39
CA GLY A 43 -10.06 28.95 12.18
C GLY A 43 -10.41 30.20 11.35
N PHE A 44 -9.79 30.38 10.18
CA PHE A 44 -10.12 31.46 9.24
C PHE A 44 -11.58 31.41 8.76
N TRP A 45 -12.06 30.19 8.45
CA TRP A 45 -13.42 29.96 8.01
C TRP A 45 -14.46 30.41 9.04
N ASN A 46 -14.33 29.92 10.27
CA ASN A 46 -15.29 30.24 11.35
C ASN A 46 -15.22 31.68 11.81
N GLY A 47 -14.04 32.29 11.81
CA GLY A 47 -13.84 33.64 12.35
C GLY A 47 -14.31 34.76 11.43
N ARG A 48 -14.25 34.59 10.10
CA ARG A 48 -14.40 35.72 9.18
C ARG A 48 -15.24 35.46 7.93
N LEU A 49 -15.37 34.21 7.49
CA LEU A 49 -15.85 33.93 6.14
C LEU A 49 -17.19 33.21 6.07
N ARG A 50 -17.45 32.26 6.95
CA ARG A 50 -18.56 31.31 6.86
C ARG A 50 -19.92 31.99 6.60
N GLU A 51 -20.24 33.05 7.33
CA GLU A 51 -21.56 33.72 7.25
C GLU A 51 -21.74 34.49 5.93
N ARG A 52 -20.67 34.72 5.19
CA ARG A 52 -20.67 35.45 3.91
C ARG A 52 -20.85 34.51 2.71
N PHE A 53 -21.00 33.20 2.94
CA PHE A 53 -21.13 32.21 1.89
C PHE A 53 -22.53 31.59 1.86
N PRO A 54 -23.07 31.32 0.64
CA PRO A 54 -24.29 30.52 0.49
C PRO A 54 -24.18 29.14 1.10
N LEU A 55 -25.31 28.51 1.42
CA LEU A 55 -25.32 27.18 2.05
C LEU A 55 -24.54 26.12 1.26
N ALA A 56 -24.72 26.08 -0.06
CA ALA A 56 -24.03 25.11 -0.93
C ALA A 56 -22.50 25.26 -0.84
N ASP A 57 -22.00 26.51 -0.89
CA ASP A 57 -20.56 26.79 -0.77
C ASP A 57 -20.06 26.41 0.62
N ARG A 58 -20.85 26.67 1.68
CA ARG A 58 -20.51 26.27 3.06
C ARG A 58 -20.38 24.76 3.19
N GLN A 59 -21.31 24.00 2.63
CA GLN A 59 -21.28 22.55 2.64
C GLN A 59 -20.06 22.02 1.88
N TYR A 60 -19.74 22.59 0.72
CA TYR A 60 -18.55 22.24 -0.06
C TYR A 60 -17.24 22.48 0.73
N VAL A 61 -17.11 23.65 1.35
CA VAL A 61 -15.92 23.98 2.16
C VAL A 61 -15.78 23.01 3.33
N TRP A 62 -16.88 22.65 4.00
CA TRP A 62 -16.83 21.65 5.08
C TRP A 62 -16.43 20.27 4.58
N ALA A 63 -16.89 19.83 3.39
CA ALA A 63 -16.46 18.56 2.80
C ALA A 63 -14.96 18.57 2.49
N MET A 64 -14.42 19.70 2.03
CA MET A 64 -12.99 19.87 1.77
C MET A 64 -12.16 19.81 3.06
N PHE A 65 -12.60 20.52 4.11
CA PHE A 65 -11.93 20.47 5.42
C PHE A 65 -11.99 19.08 6.04
N ALA A 66 -13.15 18.42 5.99
CA ALA A 66 -13.34 17.08 6.51
C ALA A 66 -12.39 16.08 5.83
N THR A 67 -12.28 16.15 4.49
CA THR A 67 -11.38 15.29 3.73
C THR A 67 -9.91 15.54 4.10
N SER A 68 -9.52 16.80 4.24
CA SER A 68 -8.16 17.15 4.64
C SER A 68 -7.88 16.75 6.09
N GLY A 69 -8.78 17.04 7.01
CA GLY A 69 -8.68 16.64 8.41
C GLY A 69 -8.57 15.11 8.57
N ALA A 70 -9.39 14.35 7.82
CA ALA A 70 -9.32 12.89 7.81
C ALA A 70 -7.94 12.37 7.33
N ARG A 71 -7.33 13.02 6.33
CA ARG A 71 -5.96 12.70 5.89
C ARG A 71 -4.89 13.02 6.92
N HIS A 72 -5.16 13.96 7.82
CA HIS A 72 -4.29 14.30 8.96
C HIS A 72 -4.66 13.51 10.22
N HIS A 73 -5.64 12.62 10.14
CA HIS A 73 -6.18 11.82 11.25
C HIS A 73 -6.79 12.68 12.38
N LEU A 74 -7.26 13.86 12.06
CA LEU A 74 -7.92 14.73 13.03
C LEU A 74 -9.30 14.16 13.40
N PRO A 75 -9.59 13.89 14.68
CA PRO A 75 -10.89 13.35 15.12
C PRO A 75 -12.07 14.25 14.73
N GLU A 76 -11.87 15.57 14.72
CA GLU A 76 -12.86 16.59 14.37
C GLU A 76 -13.37 16.46 12.92
N ALA A 77 -12.63 15.77 12.05
CA ALA A 77 -13.03 15.54 10.67
C ALA A 77 -14.40 14.86 10.55
N VAL A 78 -14.79 14.03 11.52
CA VAL A 78 -16.12 13.40 11.56
C VAL A 78 -17.21 14.46 11.67
N ASP A 79 -17.05 15.43 12.56
CA ASP A 79 -18.02 16.52 12.72
C ASP A 79 -18.00 17.48 11.54
N TRP A 80 -16.85 17.66 10.89
CA TRP A 80 -16.77 18.44 9.67
C TRP A 80 -17.52 17.78 8.51
N PHE A 81 -17.50 16.44 8.40
CA PHE A 81 -18.33 15.71 7.45
C PHE A 81 -19.83 15.85 7.74
N LYS A 82 -20.25 15.90 9.02
CA LYS A 82 -21.66 16.19 9.39
C LYS A 82 -22.07 17.59 8.95
N LYS A 83 -21.17 18.60 9.09
CA LYS A 83 -21.43 19.98 8.64
C LYS A 83 -21.50 20.13 7.11
N ALA A 84 -20.92 19.22 6.35
CA ALA A 84 -21.12 19.13 4.90
C ALA A 84 -22.56 18.72 4.53
N GLY A 85 -23.33 18.15 5.47
CA GLY A 85 -24.74 17.80 5.29
C GLY A 85 -24.95 16.73 4.21
N GLU A 86 -26.01 16.90 3.43
CA GLU A 86 -26.41 15.95 2.38
C GLU A 86 -25.75 16.24 1.01
N MET A 87 -24.77 17.11 0.96
CA MET A 87 -24.06 17.39 -0.27
C MET A 87 -23.47 16.09 -0.86
N PRO A 88 -23.55 15.87 -2.18
CA PRO A 88 -22.94 14.74 -2.84
C PRO A 88 -21.42 14.76 -2.66
N LEU A 89 -20.88 13.73 -2.02
CA LEU A 89 -19.44 13.53 -1.87
C LEU A 89 -18.91 12.62 -2.97
N SER A 90 -17.69 12.87 -3.45
CA SER A 90 -17.00 11.97 -4.36
C SER A 90 -16.60 10.67 -3.63
N ASP A 91 -16.35 9.60 -4.40
CA ASP A 91 -15.88 8.32 -3.85
C ASP A 91 -14.59 8.49 -3.00
N GLU A 92 -13.69 9.39 -3.39
CA GLU A 92 -12.49 9.70 -2.63
C GLU A 92 -12.81 10.36 -1.27
N GLN A 93 -13.77 11.29 -1.23
CA GLN A 93 -14.20 11.92 0.02
C GLN A 93 -14.93 10.92 0.93
N LEU A 94 -15.77 10.05 0.36
CA LEU A 94 -16.43 8.96 1.08
C LEU A 94 -15.42 7.94 1.61
N ALA A 95 -14.37 7.63 0.83
CA ALA A 95 -13.27 6.79 1.28
C ALA A 95 -12.54 7.37 2.50
N TRP A 96 -12.32 8.70 2.54
CA TRP A 96 -11.70 9.35 3.71
C TRP A 96 -12.67 9.47 4.89
N ARG A 97 -13.95 9.67 4.62
CA ARG A 97 -15.00 9.59 5.64
C ARG A 97 -15.05 8.21 6.29
N THR A 98 -14.96 7.15 5.49
CA THR A 98 -14.84 5.76 5.99
C THR A 98 -13.57 5.56 6.82
N ARG A 99 -12.40 6.02 6.35
CA ARG A 99 -11.12 5.85 7.04
C ARG A 99 -11.09 6.52 8.41
N ILE A 100 -11.63 7.73 8.52
CA ILE A 100 -11.67 8.39 9.85
C ILE A 100 -12.69 7.74 10.78
N ALA A 101 -13.80 7.23 10.25
CA ALA A 101 -14.76 6.45 11.01
C ALA A 101 -14.17 5.12 11.51
N LEU A 102 -13.35 4.44 10.70
CA LEU A 102 -12.61 3.24 11.10
C LEU A 102 -11.68 3.50 12.30
N ARG A 103 -10.95 4.63 12.30
CA ARG A 103 -10.07 4.99 13.43
C ARG A 103 -10.82 5.24 14.73
N GLN A 104 -12.09 5.59 14.64
CA GLN A 104 -12.99 5.79 15.79
C GLN A 104 -13.84 4.55 16.09
N GLU A 105 -13.68 3.46 15.33
CA GLU A 105 -14.51 2.26 15.40
C GLU A 105 -16.01 2.56 15.30
N ASN A 106 -16.35 3.65 14.60
CA ASN A 106 -17.74 4.07 14.36
C ASN A 106 -18.34 3.25 13.21
N TRP A 107 -18.74 2.02 13.52
CA TRP A 107 -19.22 1.06 12.53
C TRP A 107 -20.48 1.50 11.76
N PRO A 108 -21.47 2.19 12.40
CA PRO A 108 -22.60 2.75 11.65
C PRO A 108 -22.15 3.73 10.56
N GLU A 109 -21.18 4.59 10.88
CA GLU A 109 -20.67 5.58 9.95
C GLU A 109 -19.82 4.94 8.84
N VAL A 110 -19.03 3.90 9.16
CA VAL A 110 -18.29 3.09 8.18
C VAL A 110 -19.26 2.52 7.14
N LYS A 111 -20.35 1.87 7.59
CA LYS A 111 -21.38 1.31 6.70
C LYS A 111 -22.01 2.40 5.83
N ASN A 112 -22.49 3.47 6.45
CA ASN A 112 -23.16 4.56 5.76
C ASN A 112 -22.28 5.21 4.69
N ALA A 113 -21.02 5.52 5.00
CA ALA A 113 -20.13 6.14 4.05
C ALA A 113 -19.84 5.25 2.83
N ILE A 114 -19.66 3.93 3.04
CA ILE A 114 -19.43 2.98 1.95
C ILE A 114 -20.68 2.81 1.08
N GLU A 115 -21.87 2.76 1.68
CA GLU A 115 -23.14 2.60 0.94
C GLU A 115 -23.47 3.79 0.05
N ARG A 116 -22.94 4.97 0.34
CA ARG A 116 -23.05 6.18 -0.48
C ARG A 116 -22.06 6.25 -1.63
N MET A 117 -21.05 5.37 -1.68
CA MET A 117 -20.11 5.29 -2.81
C MET A 117 -20.80 4.83 -4.10
N SER A 118 -20.20 5.15 -5.24
CA SER A 118 -20.64 4.61 -6.53
C SER A 118 -20.65 3.07 -6.53
N LEU A 119 -21.46 2.47 -7.41
CA LEU A 119 -21.49 1.01 -7.56
C LEU A 119 -20.12 0.41 -7.88
N ILE A 120 -19.31 1.13 -8.64
CA ILE A 120 -17.96 0.69 -9.01
C ILE A 120 -17.07 0.68 -7.77
N ALA A 121 -16.99 1.80 -7.06
CA ALA A 121 -16.14 1.92 -5.89
C ALA A 121 -16.52 0.94 -4.79
N ARG A 122 -17.79 0.89 -4.36
CA ARG A 122 -18.22 0.02 -3.25
C ARG A 122 -18.08 -1.48 -3.52
N ASN A 123 -17.87 -1.90 -4.78
CA ASN A 123 -17.54 -3.27 -5.16
C ASN A 123 -16.03 -3.56 -5.22
N GLU A 124 -15.17 -2.58 -4.93
CA GLU A 124 -13.76 -2.87 -4.73
C GLU A 124 -13.55 -3.73 -3.48
N PRO A 125 -12.60 -4.69 -3.49
CA PRO A 125 -12.36 -5.59 -2.35
C PRO A 125 -12.14 -4.89 -1.01
N VAL A 126 -11.56 -3.70 -1.01
CA VAL A 126 -11.36 -2.89 0.20
C VAL A 126 -12.69 -2.51 0.84
N TRP A 127 -13.66 -2.04 0.06
CA TRP A 127 -14.93 -1.59 0.59
C TRP A 127 -15.89 -2.74 0.86
N ILE A 128 -15.80 -3.83 0.10
CA ILE A 128 -16.48 -5.10 0.43
C ILE A 128 -16.04 -5.59 1.81
N TYR A 129 -14.74 -5.63 2.09
CA TYR A 129 -14.21 -6.06 3.38
C TYR A 129 -14.70 -5.17 4.53
N TRP A 130 -14.51 -3.85 4.44
CA TRP A 130 -14.87 -2.95 5.55
C TRP A 130 -16.38 -2.85 5.75
N ARG A 131 -17.17 -2.97 4.69
CA ARG A 131 -18.62 -3.07 4.80
C ARG A 131 -19.04 -4.39 5.47
N GLY A 132 -18.44 -5.51 5.08
CA GLY A 132 -18.66 -6.81 5.73
C GLY A 132 -18.33 -6.75 7.22
N ARG A 133 -17.16 -6.19 7.59
CA ARG A 133 -16.77 -5.96 8.98
C ARG A 133 -17.75 -5.07 9.75
N SER A 134 -18.25 -4.00 9.12
CA SER A 134 -19.24 -3.12 9.78
C SER A 134 -20.56 -3.82 10.03
N LEU A 135 -21.02 -4.66 9.09
CA LEU A 135 -22.22 -5.46 9.27
C LEU A 135 -22.07 -6.47 10.43
N LEU A 136 -20.94 -7.17 10.51
CA LEU A 136 -20.64 -8.08 11.63
C LEU A 136 -20.66 -7.33 12.98
N ALA A 137 -20.01 -6.16 13.05
CA ALA A 137 -19.96 -5.35 14.26
C ALA A 137 -21.33 -4.79 14.67
N LEU A 138 -22.25 -4.61 13.73
CA LEU A 138 -23.62 -4.16 13.95
C LEU A 138 -24.62 -5.32 14.19
N GLY A 139 -24.16 -6.56 14.26
CA GLY A 139 -24.98 -7.75 14.54
C GLY A 139 -25.64 -8.38 13.29
N ALA A 140 -25.45 -7.83 12.09
CA ALA A 140 -25.95 -8.40 10.84
C ALA A 140 -25.02 -9.51 10.33
N GLN A 141 -24.99 -10.65 11.05
CA GLN A 141 -24.00 -11.72 10.83
C GLN A 141 -24.09 -12.34 9.45
N GLU A 142 -25.29 -12.73 9.00
CA GLU A 142 -25.48 -13.38 7.69
C GLU A 142 -25.03 -12.47 6.53
N ASP A 143 -25.48 -11.21 6.53
CA ASP A 143 -25.12 -10.25 5.50
C ASP A 143 -23.60 -9.95 5.48
N GLY A 144 -23.01 -9.82 6.68
CA GLY A 144 -21.57 -9.59 6.82
C GLY A 144 -20.75 -10.75 6.29
N GLN A 145 -21.11 -11.99 6.66
CA GLN A 145 -20.46 -13.22 6.18
C GLN A 145 -20.63 -13.40 4.67
N ALA A 146 -21.84 -13.18 4.14
CA ALA A 146 -22.11 -13.27 2.70
C ALA A 146 -21.24 -12.28 1.91
N LEU A 147 -21.10 -11.05 2.42
CA LEU A 147 -20.26 -10.04 1.78
C LEU A 147 -18.78 -10.41 1.77
N LEU A 148 -18.26 -10.85 2.91
CA LEU A 148 -16.87 -11.30 3.04
C LEU A 148 -16.59 -12.53 2.17
N GLY A 149 -17.56 -13.45 2.06
CA GLY A 149 -17.49 -14.65 1.21
C GLY A 149 -17.23 -14.33 -0.27
N ARG A 150 -17.67 -13.15 -0.74
CA ARG A 150 -17.45 -12.73 -2.14
C ARG A 150 -15.98 -12.58 -2.52
N ILE A 151 -15.11 -12.27 -1.55
CA ILE A 151 -13.69 -11.98 -1.77
C ILE A 151 -12.76 -12.93 -1.02
N ALA A 152 -13.27 -13.80 -0.15
CA ALA A 152 -12.45 -14.67 0.70
C ALA A 152 -11.56 -15.66 -0.10
N GLY A 153 -11.92 -15.99 -1.33
CA GLY A 153 -11.11 -16.81 -2.24
C GLY A 153 -10.04 -16.05 -3.02
N GLU A 154 -9.98 -14.72 -2.91
CA GLU A 154 -9.03 -13.92 -3.68
C GLU A 154 -7.66 -13.84 -3.00
N HIS A 155 -6.58 -13.94 -3.79
CA HIS A 155 -5.20 -14.05 -3.28
C HIS A 155 -4.53 -12.70 -3.09
N HIS A 156 -5.16 -11.82 -2.34
CA HIS A 156 -4.64 -10.50 -1.98
C HIS A 156 -4.98 -10.13 -0.53
N PHE A 157 -4.55 -8.95 -0.09
CA PHE A 157 -4.66 -8.49 1.30
C PHE A 157 -6.09 -8.60 1.86
N TYR A 158 -7.10 -8.07 1.17
CA TYR A 158 -8.48 -8.09 1.66
C TYR A 158 -9.16 -9.44 1.51
N GLY A 159 -8.82 -10.20 0.45
CA GLY A 159 -9.28 -11.58 0.32
C GLY A 159 -8.78 -12.43 1.49
N ARG A 160 -7.51 -12.29 1.87
CA ARG A 160 -6.96 -13.00 3.02
C ARG A 160 -7.61 -12.58 4.33
N LEU A 161 -7.78 -11.27 4.57
CA LEU A 161 -8.47 -10.80 5.78
C LEU A 161 -9.92 -11.31 5.84
N ALA A 162 -10.65 -11.28 4.73
CA ALA A 162 -12.02 -11.78 4.66
C ALA A 162 -12.09 -13.27 4.97
N ALA A 163 -11.19 -14.08 4.43
CA ALA A 163 -11.09 -15.50 4.75
C ALA A 163 -10.83 -15.72 6.24
N GLU A 164 -9.97 -14.92 6.86
CA GLU A 164 -9.68 -15.01 8.31
C GLU A 164 -10.86 -14.56 9.19
N GLU A 165 -11.66 -13.57 8.76
CA GLU A 165 -12.92 -13.21 9.44
C GLU A 165 -13.93 -14.37 9.43
N LEU A 166 -13.94 -15.16 8.35
CA LEU A 166 -14.79 -16.34 8.20
C LEU A 166 -14.21 -17.61 8.84
N GLY A 167 -13.08 -17.52 9.55
CA GLY A 167 -12.41 -18.67 10.16
C GLY A 167 -11.77 -19.62 9.15
N MET A 168 -11.61 -19.21 7.89
CA MET A 168 -11.04 -20.06 6.84
C MET A 168 -9.51 -20.10 6.96
N PRO A 169 -8.89 -21.29 6.97
CA PRO A 169 -7.44 -21.41 6.99
C PRO A 169 -6.82 -20.87 5.70
N LEU A 170 -5.53 -20.55 5.75
CA LEU A 170 -4.79 -20.23 4.54
C LEU A 170 -4.67 -21.51 3.70
N GLN A 171 -5.27 -21.46 2.52
CA GLN A 171 -5.12 -22.52 1.53
C GLN A 171 -4.44 -21.95 0.28
N ILE A 172 -3.33 -22.55 -0.09
CA ILE A 172 -2.73 -22.34 -1.41
C ILE A 172 -3.45 -23.26 -2.37
N PRO A 173 -3.95 -22.75 -3.49
CA PRO A 173 -4.55 -23.59 -4.53
C PRO A 173 -3.59 -24.73 -4.95
N LYS A 174 -4.17 -25.88 -5.30
CA LYS A 174 -3.38 -26.98 -5.85
C LYS A 174 -2.54 -26.47 -7.02
N LYS A 175 -1.26 -26.81 -6.98
CA LYS A 175 -0.34 -26.46 -8.06
C LYS A 175 -0.84 -27.02 -9.37
N ALA A 176 -1.00 -26.18 -10.38
CA ALA A 176 -1.27 -26.60 -11.75
C ALA A 176 -0.14 -27.51 -12.28
N ALA A 177 -0.48 -28.36 -13.25
CA ALA A 177 0.51 -29.17 -13.92
C ALA A 177 1.62 -28.30 -14.52
N THR A 178 2.87 -28.70 -14.31
CA THR A 178 4.03 -28.00 -14.90
C THR A 178 3.87 -27.94 -16.41
N PRO A 179 4.10 -26.79 -17.06
CA PRO A 179 4.05 -26.68 -18.50
C PRO A 179 4.99 -27.69 -19.19
N THR A 180 4.50 -28.33 -20.24
CA THR A 180 5.30 -29.30 -21.00
C THR A 180 6.34 -28.59 -21.88
N ARG A 181 7.27 -29.35 -22.44
CA ARG A 181 8.26 -28.80 -23.37
C ARG A 181 7.63 -28.24 -24.64
N GLU A 182 6.55 -28.86 -25.10
CA GLU A 182 5.76 -28.44 -26.26
C GLU A 182 5.10 -27.12 -25.98
N GLU A 183 4.39 -26.95 -24.84
CA GLU A 183 3.76 -25.72 -24.44
C GLU A 183 4.75 -24.55 -24.27
N LEU A 184 5.91 -24.83 -23.72
CA LEU A 184 7.00 -23.85 -23.65
C LEU A 184 7.52 -23.45 -25.03
N ALA A 185 7.69 -24.43 -25.93
CA ALA A 185 8.13 -24.20 -27.30
C ALA A 185 7.10 -23.38 -28.11
N GLU A 186 5.80 -23.68 -27.97
CA GLU A 186 4.72 -22.93 -28.59
C GLU A 186 4.73 -21.46 -28.18
N VAL A 187 4.82 -21.19 -26.88
CA VAL A 187 4.89 -19.82 -26.36
C VAL A 187 6.18 -19.13 -26.82
N ALA A 188 7.32 -19.80 -26.77
CA ALA A 188 8.60 -19.25 -27.20
C ALA A 188 8.66 -18.96 -28.71
N ALA A 189 7.90 -19.69 -29.54
CA ALA A 189 7.81 -19.49 -30.98
C ALA A 189 6.98 -18.28 -31.38
N LEU A 190 6.16 -17.72 -30.48
CA LEU A 190 5.38 -16.52 -30.78
C LEU A 190 6.32 -15.36 -31.12
N ALA A 191 6.06 -14.70 -32.25
CA ALA A 191 6.90 -13.60 -32.73
C ALA A 191 7.12 -12.48 -31.68
N GLY A 192 6.06 -12.12 -30.93
CA GLY A 192 6.14 -11.16 -29.83
C GLY A 192 7.04 -11.65 -28.69
N MET A 193 6.98 -12.94 -28.36
CA MET A 193 7.81 -13.51 -27.32
C MET A 193 9.29 -13.56 -27.74
N GLN A 194 9.58 -13.91 -29.00
CA GLN A 194 10.93 -13.86 -29.55
C GLN A 194 11.52 -12.44 -29.51
N ARG A 195 10.74 -11.43 -29.90
CA ARG A 195 11.16 -10.02 -29.80
C ARG A 195 11.41 -9.60 -28.36
N ALA A 196 10.51 -9.95 -27.43
CA ALA A 196 10.67 -9.62 -26.02
C ALA A 196 11.97 -10.22 -25.44
N LEU A 197 12.23 -11.50 -25.70
CA LEU A 197 13.45 -12.18 -25.25
C LEU A 197 14.71 -11.59 -25.88
N ALA A 198 14.67 -11.22 -27.17
CA ALA A 198 15.79 -10.54 -27.84
C ALA A 198 16.09 -9.16 -27.21
N LEU A 199 15.04 -8.40 -26.93
CA LEU A 199 15.17 -7.09 -26.26
C LEU A 199 15.75 -7.23 -24.84
N TYR A 200 15.33 -8.25 -24.07
CA TYR A 200 15.91 -8.54 -22.75
C TYR A 200 17.42 -8.85 -22.84
N ARG A 201 17.86 -9.65 -23.86
CA ARG A 201 19.29 -9.94 -24.08
C ARG A 201 20.09 -8.68 -24.42
N LEU A 202 19.49 -7.71 -25.10
CA LEU A 202 20.09 -6.41 -25.42
C LEU A 202 20.05 -5.42 -24.24
N GLY A 203 19.47 -5.79 -23.11
CA GLY A 203 19.32 -4.88 -21.96
C GLY A 203 18.21 -3.83 -22.11
N LEU A 204 17.42 -3.86 -23.19
CA LEU A 204 16.30 -2.96 -23.48
C LEU A 204 15.06 -3.40 -22.70
N ARG A 205 15.14 -3.26 -21.37
CA ARG A 205 14.19 -3.87 -20.43
C ARG A 205 12.78 -3.29 -20.51
N THR A 206 12.67 -1.99 -20.76
CA THR A 206 11.37 -1.30 -20.86
C THR A 206 10.59 -1.78 -22.09
N GLU A 207 11.25 -1.79 -23.25
CA GLU A 207 10.70 -2.24 -24.52
C GLU A 207 10.34 -3.73 -24.46
N ALA A 208 11.26 -4.52 -23.91
CA ALA A 208 11.04 -5.95 -23.69
C ALA A 208 9.81 -6.23 -22.82
N SER A 209 9.64 -5.48 -21.74
CA SER A 209 8.47 -5.60 -20.84
C SER A 209 7.17 -5.22 -21.53
N THR A 210 7.18 -4.17 -22.36
CA THR A 210 6.00 -3.74 -23.14
C THR A 210 5.60 -4.82 -24.14
N GLU A 211 6.56 -5.35 -24.88
CA GLU A 211 6.33 -6.44 -25.86
C GLU A 211 5.80 -7.71 -25.17
N TRP A 212 6.39 -8.07 -24.02
CA TRP A 212 5.93 -9.21 -23.22
C TRP A 212 4.47 -9.05 -22.79
N VAL A 213 4.13 -7.92 -22.14
CA VAL A 213 2.78 -7.65 -21.66
C VAL A 213 1.77 -7.67 -22.79
N TRP A 214 2.11 -7.11 -23.93
CA TRP A 214 1.27 -7.13 -25.11
C TRP A 214 1.03 -8.55 -25.63
N THR A 215 2.07 -9.36 -25.70
CA THR A 215 2.02 -10.73 -26.18
C THR A 215 1.12 -11.61 -25.31
N VAL A 216 1.26 -11.52 -23.98
CA VAL A 216 0.51 -12.36 -23.04
C VAL A 216 -0.90 -11.86 -22.74
N ARG A 217 -1.33 -10.71 -23.27
CA ARG A 217 -2.58 -10.03 -22.85
C ARG A 217 -3.85 -10.83 -23.00
N LYS A 218 -3.92 -11.74 -23.98
CA LYS A 218 -5.09 -12.56 -24.31
C LYS A 218 -4.87 -14.07 -24.08
N MET A 219 -3.79 -14.45 -23.42
CA MET A 219 -3.49 -15.85 -23.13
C MET A 219 -4.45 -16.39 -22.05
N ASN A 220 -4.83 -17.67 -22.19
CA ASN A 220 -5.51 -18.41 -21.13
C ASN A 220 -4.51 -18.80 -20.02
N ASP A 221 -5.01 -19.39 -18.94
CA ASP A 221 -4.17 -19.73 -17.77
C ASP A 221 -3.02 -20.67 -18.12
N ARG A 222 -3.26 -21.66 -19.00
CA ARG A 222 -2.24 -22.62 -19.39
C ARG A 222 -1.09 -21.95 -20.13
N ALA A 223 -1.41 -21.09 -21.10
CA ALA A 223 -0.42 -20.32 -21.86
C ALA A 223 0.29 -19.27 -20.96
N LEU A 224 -0.43 -18.68 -20.00
CA LEU A 224 0.17 -17.76 -19.00
C LEU A 224 1.18 -18.50 -18.11
N LEU A 225 0.88 -19.72 -17.66
CA LEU A 225 1.82 -20.52 -16.87
C LEU A 225 3.05 -20.89 -17.69
N ALA A 226 2.88 -21.27 -18.97
CA ALA A 226 4.00 -21.54 -19.87
C ALA A 226 4.87 -20.28 -20.10
N ALA A 227 4.25 -19.12 -20.31
CA ALA A 227 4.99 -17.87 -20.44
C ALA A 227 5.71 -17.48 -19.13
N ALA A 228 5.08 -17.67 -17.97
CA ALA A 228 5.71 -17.41 -16.68
C ALA A 228 6.91 -18.33 -16.43
N GLU A 229 6.80 -19.61 -16.79
CA GLU A 229 7.90 -20.56 -16.70
C GLU A 229 9.03 -20.21 -17.68
N LEU A 230 8.68 -19.79 -18.91
CA LEU A 230 9.66 -19.29 -19.88
C LEU A 230 10.43 -18.08 -19.34
N ALA A 231 9.75 -17.16 -18.67
CA ALA A 231 10.40 -16.03 -18.00
C ALA A 231 11.33 -16.51 -16.88
N ARG A 232 10.87 -17.46 -16.05
CA ARG A 232 11.65 -18.03 -14.95
C ARG A 232 12.95 -18.66 -15.42
N VAL A 233 12.90 -19.49 -16.45
CA VAL A 233 14.12 -20.17 -16.97
C VAL A 233 15.09 -19.21 -17.65
N ASN A 234 14.60 -18.03 -18.11
CA ASN A 234 15.44 -16.96 -18.62
C ASN A 234 15.89 -15.95 -17.54
N GLY A 235 15.57 -16.17 -16.25
CA GLY A 235 15.95 -15.27 -15.15
C GLY A 235 15.18 -13.93 -15.12
N ILE A 236 14.06 -13.85 -15.83
CA ILE A 236 13.24 -12.63 -15.94
C ILE A 236 12.14 -12.69 -14.87
N TRP A 237 12.53 -12.57 -13.62
CA TRP A 237 11.69 -12.85 -12.44
C TRP A 237 10.44 -11.98 -12.35
N ASP A 238 10.54 -10.70 -12.66
CA ASP A 238 9.40 -9.78 -12.67
C ASP A 238 8.34 -10.20 -13.71
N ARG A 239 8.75 -10.77 -14.83
CA ARG A 239 7.80 -11.28 -15.83
C ARG A 239 7.20 -12.61 -15.39
N ALA A 240 7.99 -13.50 -14.80
CA ALA A 240 7.49 -14.75 -14.23
C ALA A 240 6.37 -14.47 -13.22
N ILE A 241 6.63 -13.57 -12.24
CA ILE A 241 5.68 -13.18 -11.22
C ILE A 241 4.42 -12.53 -11.84
N ASN A 242 4.60 -11.47 -12.64
CA ASN A 242 3.48 -10.70 -13.16
C ASN A 242 2.60 -11.48 -14.13
N THR A 243 3.18 -12.46 -14.85
CA THR A 243 2.43 -13.31 -15.77
C THR A 243 1.64 -14.38 -14.99
N ALA A 244 2.28 -15.03 -14.00
CA ALA A 244 1.61 -15.98 -13.13
C ALA A 244 0.49 -15.35 -12.28
N ASP A 245 0.65 -14.09 -11.83
CA ASP A 245 -0.38 -13.36 -11.09
C ASP A 245 -1.68 -13.14 -11.89
N ARG A 246 -1.67 -13.31 -13.20
CA ARG A 246 -2.84 -13.12 -14.07
C ARG A 246 -3.72 -14.36 -14.20
N THR A 247 -3.26 -15.53 -13.79
CA THR A 247 -4.05 -16.77 -13.89
C THR A 247 -5.27 -16.72 -12.94
N VAL A 248 -6.41 -17.24 -13.39
CA VAL A 248 -7.70 -17.13 -12.69
C VAL A 248 -8.12 -18.46 -12.07
N ALA A 249 -8.04 -19.55 -12.80
CA ALA A 249 -8.48 -20.88 -12.38
C ALA A 249 -7.32 -21.83 -12.09
N GLU A 250 -6.26 -21.79 -12.91
CA GLU A 250 -5.08 -22.61 -12.75
C GLU A 250 -3.94 -21.81 -12.16
N HIS A 251 -3.37 -22.26 -11.03
CA HIS A 251 -2.38 -21.49 -10.30
C HIS A 251 -1.08 -22.24 -10.08
N ASP A 252 0.04 -21.54 -10.20
CA ASP A 252 1.33 -21.98 -9.69
C ASP A 252 1.93 -20.93 -8.75
N PHE A 253 1.78 -21.16 -7.44
CA PHE A 253 2.27 -20.24 -6.42
C PHE A 253 3.81 -20.23 -6.35
N THR A 254 4.51 -21.22 -6.88
CA THR A 254 5.98 -21.18 -6.96
C THR A 254 6.46 -20.19 -8.03
N LEU A 255 5.64 -19.91 -9.06
CA LEU A 255 5.89 -18.86 -10.05
C LEU A 255 5.44 -17.48 -9.57
N ARG A 256 4.36 -17.40 -8.77
CA ARG A 256 3.91 -16.13 -8.16
C ARG A 256 4.83 -15.66 -7.04
N TYR A 257 5.40 -16.59 -6.27
CA TYR A 257 6.26 -16.36 -5.12
C TYR A 257 7.59 -17.08 -5.25
N PRO A 258 8.36 -16.81 -6.32
CA PRO A 258 9.67 -17.43 -6.50
C PRO A 258 10.65 -16.90 -5.45
N ALA A 259 11.67 -17.68 -5.15
CA ALA A 259 12.72 -17.35 -4.20
C ALA A 259 14.12 -17.30 -4.87
N PRO A 260 14.32 -16.47 -5.92
CA PRO A 260 15.65 -16.27 -6.46
C PRO A 260 16.53 -15.57 -5.42
N TYR A 261 17.84 -15.75 -5.55
CA TYR A 261 18.80 -15.25 -4.54
C TYR A 261 18.57 -15.81 -3.12
N GLY A 262 17.90 -16.98 -3.00
CA GLY A 262 17.56 -17.60 -1.71
C GLY A 262 18.75 -17.72 -0.78
N ASN A 263 19.90 -18.23 -1.28
CA ASN A 263 21.14 -18.34 -0.52
C ASN A 263 21.63 -16.98 0.04
N VAL A 264 21.43 -15.89 -0.66
CA VAL A 264 21.86 -14.54 -0.25
C VAL A 264 20.85 -13.94 0.75
N LEU A 265 19.56 -13.94 0.40
CA LEU A 265 18.50 -13.32 1.21
C LEU A 265 18.28 -14.07 2.52
N SER A 266 18.21 -15.41 2.48
CA SER A 266 18.03 -16.26 3.68
C SER A 266 19.22 -16.15 4.64
N LYS A 267 20.45 -16.06 4.10
CA LYS A 267 21.64 -15.81 4.93
C LYS A 267 21.54 -14.49 5.70
N GLN A 268 21.12 -13.42 5.03
CA GLN A 268 20.98 -12.11 5.67
C GLN A 268 19.79 -12.06 6.64
N ALA A 269 18.68 -12.71 6.31
CA ALA A 269 17.52 -12.82 7.20
C ALA A 269 17.91 -13.50 8.53
N ARG A 270 18.55 -14.66 8.45
CA ARG A 270 19.03 -15.43 9.63
C ARG A 270 20.05 -14.66 10.45
N ALA A 271 21.05 -14.07 9.80
CA ALA A 271 22.09 -13.31 10.49
C ALA A 271 21.55 -12.10 11.29
N ARG A 272 20.36 -11.62 10.92
CA ARG A 272 19.73 -10.46 11.56
C ARG A 272 18.43 -10.79 12.29
N LYS A 273 18.14 -12.08 12.48
CA LYS A 273 16.91 -12.55 13.14
C LYS A 273 15.65 -11.91 12.54
N LEU A 274 15.59 -11.83 11.21
CA LEU A 274 14.43 -11.37 10.46
C LEU A 274 13.54 -12.56 10.09
N ASP A 275 12.24 -12.35 10.04
CA ASP A 275 11.28 -13.26 9.42
C ASP A 275 11.61 -13.38 7.93
N GLU A 276 12.03 -14.57 7.49
CA GLU A 276 12.48 -14.80 6.11
C GLU A 276 11.37 -14.50 5.09
N PRO A 277 10.12 -14.96 5.28
CA PRO A 277 8.99 -14.58 4.44
C PRO A 277 8.78 -13.07 4.31
N LEU A 278 9.00 -12.30 5.37
CA LEU A 278 8.92 -10.83 5.32
C LEU A 278 10.01 -10.23 4.41
N VAL A 279 11.23 -10.76 4.47
CA VAL A 279 12.33 -10.30 3.60
C VAL A 279 11.98 -10.55 2.13
N PHE A 280 11.53 -11.76 1.79
CA PHE A 280 11.11 -12.08 0.42
C PHE A 280 9.88 -11.28 -0.02
N GLY A 281 8.90 -11.12 0.84
CA GLY A 281 7.71 -10.31 0.59
C GLY A 281 8.04 -8.86 0.27
N LEU A 282 8.99 -8.29 1.00
CA LEU A 282 9.50 -6.94 0.78
C LEU A 282 10.27 -6.85 -0.55
N VAL A 283 11.22 -7.74 -0.81
CA VAL A 283 12.00 -7.75 -2.07
C VAL A 283 11.09 -7.92 -3.29
N ARG A 284 10.07 -8.79 -3.20
CA ARG A 284 9.05 -8.92 -4.26
C ARG A 284 8.33 -7.60 -4.52
N GLN A 285 8.03 -6.83 -3.49
CA GLN A 285 7.37 -5.55 -3.65
C GLN A 285 8.32 -4.45 -4.16
N GLU A 286 9.58 -4.45 -3.72
CA GLU A 286 10.56 -3.43 -4.07
C GLU A 286 11.06 -3.54 -5.52
N SER A 287 11.44 -4.73 -5.95
CA SER A 287 12.12 -4.91 -7.23
C SER A 287 11.59 -6.06 -8.08
N ARG A 288 10.70 -6.90 -7.54
CA ARG A 288 10.39 -8.21 -8.13
C ARG A 288 11.66 -8.98 -8.53
N PHE A 289 12.68 -8.92 -7.67
CA PHE A 289 13.97 -9.58 -7.81
C PHE A 289 14.82 -9.09 -9.01
N ILE A 290 14.59 -7.89 -9.51
CA ILE A 290 15.49 -7.24 -10.46
C ILE A 290 16.69 -6.70 -9.69
N ALA A 291 17.84 -7.33 -9.84
CA ALA A 291 19.03 -7.00 -9.03
C ALA A 291 19.57 -5.58 -9.27
N ASP A 292 19.44 -5.06 -10.47
CA ASP A 292 19.90 -3.74 -10.90
C ASP A 292 18.77 -2.71 -11.04
N ALA A 293 17.59 -3.01 -10.48
CA ALA A 293 16.44 -2.10 -10.49
C ALA A 293 16.80 -0.70 -9.99
N LYS A 294 16.30 0.32 -10.69
CA LYS A 294 16.42 1.73 -10.28
C LYS A 294 15.06 2.40 -10.33
N SER A 295 14.71 3.11 -9.26
CA SER A 295 13.49 3.93 -9.22
C SER A 295 13.76 5.34 -9.72
N SER A 296 12.69 6.10 -10.03
CA SER A 296 12.77 7.53 -10.37
C SER A 296 13.37 8.38 -9.24
N ALA A 297 13.20 7.95 -8.00
CA ALA A 297 13.80 8.59 -6.82
C ALA A 297 15.28 8.19 -6.58
N GLY A 298 15.85 7.34 -7.44
CA GLY A 298 17.25 6.88 -7.36
C GLY A 298 17.48 5.72 -6.38
N ALA A 299 16.44 5.10 -5.85
CA ALA A 299 16.59 3.87 -5.08
C ALA A 299 17.09 2.73 -5.98
N SER A 300 17.91 1.82 -5.46
CA SER A 300 18.61 0.84 -6.29
C SER A 300 18.68 -0.54 -5.66
N GLY A 301 18.66 -1.56 -6.52
CA GLY A 301 18.88 -2.97 -6.20
C GLY A 301 17.67 -3.71 -5.66
N LEU A 302 17.87 -4.93 -5.21
CA LEU A 302 16.82 -5.86 -4.77
C LEU A 302 15.88 -5.24 -3.71
N MET A 303 16.44 -4.53 -2.73
CA MET A 303 15.73 -3.92 -1.60
C MET A 303 15.57 -2.40 -1.75
N GLN A 304 15.76 -1.85 -2.95
CA GLN A 304 15.52 -0.45 -3.31
C GLN A 304 16.05 0.58 -2.29
N LEU A 305 17.33 0.52 -2.02
CA LEU A 305 17.96 1.45 -1.08
C LEU A 305 18.33 2.76 -1.76
N LEU A 306 17.96 3.88 -1.13
CA LEU A 306 18.46 5.20 -1.52
C LEU A 306 19.97 5.27 -1.30
N PRO A 307 20.76 5.89 -2.20
CA PRO A 307 22.21 6.00 -2.08
C PRO A 307 22.68 6.62 -0.76
N SER A 308 21.96 7.61 -0.23
CA SER A 308 22.24 8.24 1.06
C SER A 308 22.08 7.27 2.24
N THR A 309 20.99 6.52 2.24
CA THR A 309 20.70 5.48 3.24
C THR A 309 21.74 4.38 3.19
N ALA A 310 22.07 3.89 1.99
CA ALA A 310 23.06 2.84 1.79
C ALA A 310 24.46 3.26 2.30
N ARG A 311 24.94 4.47 1.99
CA ARG A 311 26.22 4.99 2.50
C ARG A 311 26.25 5.06 4.03
N ARG A 312 25.16 5.54 4.64
CA ARG A 312 25.05 5.62 6.11
C ARG A 312 25.10 4.24 6.76
N ILE A 313 24.41 3.26 6.18
CA ILE A 313 24.39 1.89 6.67
C ILE A 313 25.74 1.22 6.47
N ALA A 314 26.35 1.33 5.28
CA ALA A 314 27.65 0.77 4.97
C ALA A 314 28.72 1.20 5.98
N ARG A 315 28.74 2.47 6.34
CA ARG A 315 29.63 2.99 7.42
C ARG A 315 29.33 2.33 8.77
N LYS A 316 28.03 2.20 9.14
CA LYS A 316 27.63 1.61 10.43
C LYS A 316 28.03 0.14 10.57
N ILE A 317 27.98 -0.64 9.47
CA ILE A 317 28.36 -2.06 9.50
C ILE A 317 29.83 -2.30 9.11
N GLY A 318 30.63 -1.25 8.97
CA GLY A 318 32.06 -1.36 8.65
C GLY A 318 32.35 -1.91 7.26
N MET A 319 31.46 -1.71 6.27
CA MET A 319 31.62 -2.22 4.91
C MET A 319 32.72 -1.43 4.17
N LYS A 320 33.96 -1.93 4.20
CA LYS A 320 35.11 -1.32 3.51
C LYS A 320 34.91 -1.28 2.00
N GLY A 321 35.38 -0.19 1.37
CA GLY A 321 35.34 -0.01 -0.10
C GLY A 321 33.92 0.06 -0.69
N PHE A 322 32.91 0.40 0.12
CA PHE A 322 31.57 0.59 -0.40
C PHE A 322 31.48 1.86 -1.25
N ASN A 323 30.92 1.71 -2.44
CA ASN A 323 30.40 2.79 -3.26
C ASN A 323 29.00 2.44 -3.79
N THR A 324 28.24 3.43 -4.25
CA THR A 324 26.86 3.25 -4.65
C THR A 324 26.66 2.44 -5.93
N SER A 325 27.70 2.30 -6.77
CA SER A 325 27.65 1.45 -7.96
C SER A 325 27.50 -0.05 -7.60
N ARG A 326 27.89 -0.43 -6.38
CA ARG A 326 27.76 -1.80 -5.89
C ARG A 326 26.34 -2.16 -5.42
N LEU A 327 25.39 -1.20 -5.41
CA LEU A 327 24.01 -1.48 -5.00
C LEU A 327 23.25 -2.43 -5.92
N GLY A 328 23.69 -2.60 -7.16
CA GLY A 328 23.16 -3.64 -8.06
C GLY A 328 23.66 -5.05 -7.75
N ARG A 329 24.62 -5.24 -6.83
CA ARG A 329 25.11 -6.57 -6.43
C ARG A 329 24.21 -7.15 -5.35
N PRO A 330 23.58 -8.33 -5.58
CA PRO A 330 22.64 -8.93 -4.63
C PRO A 330 23.17 -9.02 -3.20
N GLU A 331 24.43 -9.47 -3.01
CA GLU A 331 25.04 -9.68 -1.71
C GLU A 331 25.20 -8.37 -0.93
N VAL A 332 25.61 -7.31 -1.62
CA VAL A 332 25.79 -5.97 -1.03
C VAL A 332 24.44 -5.36 -0.66
N ASN A 333 23.50 -5.42 -1.61
CA ASN A 333 22.17 -4.85 -1.43
C ASN A 333 21.39 -5.55 -0.31
N ALA A 334 21.40 -6.89 -0.29
CA ALA A 334 20.76 -7.68 0.75
C ALA A 334 21.36 -7.43 2.15
N ALA A 335 22.68 -7.32 2.26
CA ALA A 335 23.34 -7.06 3.53
C ALA A 335 22.93 -5.69 4.11
N LEU A 336 22.89 -4.65 3.26
CA LEU A 336 22.49 -3.30 3.67
C LEU A 336 20.98 -3.21 3.93
N GLY A 337 20.16 -3.80 3.06
CA GLY A 337 18.70 -3.77 3.16
C GLY A 337 18.17 -4.54 4.36
N ALA A 338 18.69 -5.73 4.63
CA ALA A 338 18.34 -6.51 5.80
C ALA A 338 18.74 -5.80 7.10
N TYR A 339 19.90 -5.14 7.14
CA TYR A 339 20.27 -4.28 8.28
C TYR A 339 19.28 -3.13 8.48
N TYR A 340 18.89 -2.47 7.39
CA TYR A 340 17.92 -1.38 7.47
C TYR A 340 16.57 -1.86 7.96
N LEU A 341 16.07 -2.97 7.40
CA LEU A 341 14.81 -3.57 7.81
C LEU A 341 14.82 -3.95 9.29
N ARG A 342 15.92 -4.57 9.80
CA ARG A 342 16.05 -4.90 11.22
C ARG A 342 15.96 -3.65 12.10
N ARG A 343 16.70 -2.61 11.74
CA ARG A 343 16.66 -1.35 12.49
C ARG A 343 15.28 -0.70 12.51
N VAL A 344 14.57 -0.79 11.38
CA VAL A 344 13.20 -0.24 11.30
C VAL A 344 12.25 -1.07 12.16
N LEU A 345 12.36 -2.39 12.11
CA LEU A 345 11.58 -3.28 12.97
C LEU A 345 11.83 -2.99 14.46
N ASP A 346 13.10 -2.87 14.87
CA ASP A 346 13.45 -2.55 16.26
C ASP A 346 12.86 -1.21 16.70
N GLY A 347 12.93 -0.21 15.83
CA GLY A 347 12.38 1.12 16.11
C GLY A 347 10.84 1.22 16.15
N PHE A 348 10.15 0.09 15.90
CA PHE A 348 8.70 -0.01 15.92
C PHE A 348 8.18 -1.26 16.65
N GLY A 349 8.91 -1.68 17.72
CA GLY A 349 8.48 -2.78 18.57
C GLY A 349 8.32 -4.14 17.84
N GLY A 350 9.02 -4.33 16.72
CA GLY A 350 8.93 -5.55 15.92
C GLY A 350 7.68 -5.66 15.03
N ASN A 351 6.80 -4.65 15.01
CA ASN A 351 5.59 -4.71 14.17
C ASN A 351 5.92 -4.58 12.67
N PRO A 352 5.62 -5.61 11.84
CA PRO A 352 6.01 -5.62 10.44
C PRO A 352 5.23 -4.63 9.56
N ALA A 353 3.98 -4.30 9.91
CA ALA A 353 3.20 -3.33 9.15
C ALA A 353 3.74 -1.90 9.33
N LEU A 354 4.06 -1.51 10.57
CA LEU A 354 4.75 -0.25 10.87
C LEU A 354 6.13 -0.20 10.22
N ALA A 355 6.88 -1.30 10.28
CA ALA A 355 8.19 -1.39 9.66
C ALA A 355 8.10 -1.22 8.13
N ALA A 356 7.14 -1.84 7.47
CA ALA A 356 6.91 -1.68 6.04
C ALA A 356 6.53 -0.23 5.69
N ALA A 357 5.64 0.40 6.46
CA ALA A 357 5.30 1.82 6.28
C ALA A 357 6.53 2.73 6.44
N ALA A 358 7.36 2.47 7.45
CA ALA A 358 8.57 3.22 7.72
C ALA A 358 9.67 2.97 6.68
N TYR A 359 9.76 1.76 6.13
CA TYR A 359 10.69 1.42 5.07
C TYR A 359 10.41 2.23 3.81
N ASN A 360 9.14 2.30 3.39
CA ASN A 360 8.70 3.01 2.19
C ASN A 360 8.64 4.53 2.38
N ALA A 361 7.96 5.03 3.42
CA ALA A 361 7.69 6.45 3.60
C ALA A 361 8.63 7.17 4.57
N GLY A 362 9.50 6.43 5.23
CA GLY A 362 10.41 6.91 6.27
C GLY A 362 9.82 6.84 7.68
N PRO A 363 10.68 6.60 8.71
CA PRO A 363 10.25 6.38 10.09
C PRO A 363 9.43 7.53 10.70
N GLY A 364 9.78 8.78 10.37
CA GLY A 364 9.08 9.94 10.90
C GLY A 364 7.61 10.01 10.48
N ARG A 365 7.28 9.64 9.24
CA ARG A 365 5.90 9.58 8.76
C ARG A 365 5.14 8.42 9.41
N ALA A 366 5.72 7.23 9.44
CA ALA A 366 5.10 6.06 10.05
C ALA A 366 4.74 6.31 11.53
N ARG A 367 5.60 7.03 12.29
CA ARG A 367 5.28 7.42 13.67
C ARG A 367 4.09 8.38 13.74
N ARG A 368 4.05 9.41 12.88
CA ARG A 368 2.95 10.40 12.87
C ARG A 368 1.60 9.81 12.47
N TRP A 369 1.58 8.70 11.75
CA TRP A 369 0.34 8.04 11.32
C TRP A 369 -0.26 7.10 12.38
N ARG A 370 0.41 6.91 13.50
CA ARG A 370 -0.14 6.17 14.64
C ARG A 370 -1.24 6.99 15.30
N ASP A 371 -2.08 6.34 16.06
CA ASP A 371 -3.09 6.99 16.89
C ASP A 371 -2.52 7.25 18.30
N GLU A 372 -3.23 8.03 19.10
CA GLU A 372 -2.94 8.18 20.53
C GLU A 372 -3.27 6.90 21.29
N LYS A 373 -4.33 6.21 20.86
CA LYS A 373 -4.77 4.91 21.40
C LYS A 373 -4.23 3.75 20.57
N PRO A 374 -4.17 2.54 21.14
CA PRO A 374 -3.93 1.33 20.37
C PRO A 374 -4.93 1.20 19.23
N LEU A 375 -4.47 0.77 18.05
CA LEU A 375 -5.27 0.67 16.85
C LEU A 375 -5.08 -0.70 16.20
N GLU A 376 -6.16 -1.33 15.74
CA GLU A 376 -6.07 -2.56 14.94
C GLU A 376 -5.15 -2.36 13.74
N GLY A 377 -4.22 -3.30 13.51
CA GLY A 377 -3.23 -3.16 12.44
C GLY A 377 -3.84 -3.04 11.03
N ALA A 378 -4.99 -3.70 10.77
CA ALA A 378 -5.69 -3.57 9.50
C ALA A 378 -6.26 -2.15 9.29
N ILE A 379 -6.79 -1.53 10.36
CA ILE A 379 -7.26 -0.14 10.34
C ILE A 379 -6.09 0.82 10.13
N TYR A 380 -4.98 0.62 10.85
CA TYR A 380 -3.77 1.42 10.63
C TYR A 380 -3.35 1.41 9.16
N VAL A 381 -3.23 0.21 8.57
CA VAL A 381 -2.79 0.05 7.17
C VAL A 381 -3.75 0.75 6.22
N GLU A 382 -5.08 0.60 6.40
CA GLU A 382 -6.07 1.25 5.52
C GLU A 382 -6.06 2.77 5.66
N THR A 383 -5.71 3.29 6.82
CA THR A 383 -5.76 4.73 7.08
C THR A 383 -4.44 5.46 6.81
N ILE A 384 -3.41 4.78 6.31
CA ILE A 384 -2.17 5.43 5.86
C ILE A 384 -2.50 6.51 4.82
N PRO A 385 -2.11 7.79 5.03
CA PRO A 385 -2.53 8.90 4.17
C PRO A 385 -1.99 8.79 2.74
N PHE A 386 -0.78 8.29 2.57
CA PHE A 386 -0.15 8.15 1.26
C PHE A 386 -0.65 6.89 0.58
N ALA A 387 -1.36 7.05 -0.55
CA ALA A 387 -1.94 5.94 -1.31
C ALA A 387 -0.88 4.91 -1.73
N GLU A 388 0.29 5.38 -2.17
CA GLU A 388 1.42 4.52 -2.53
C GLU A 388 1.86 3.66 -1.33
N THR A 389 2.13 4.28 -0.18
CA THR A 389 2.58 3.58 1.02
C THR A 389 1.51 2.64 1.55
N ARG A 390 0.24 3.04 1.52
CA ARG A 390 -0.90 2.19 1.90
C ARG A 390 -0.96 0.92 1.07
N GLN A 391 -0.84 1.03 -0.25
CA GLN A 391 -0.80 -0.13 -1.15
C GLN A 391 0.48 -0.96 -0.97
N TYR A 392 1.61 -0.30 -0.75
CA TYR A 392 2.89 -0.96 -0.48
C TYR A 392 2.79 -1.87 0.75
N VAL A 393 2.32 -1.36 1.87
CA VAL A 393 2.20 -2.14 3.11
C VAL A 393 1.25 -3.33 2.94
N LYS A 394 0.09 -3.13 2.32
CA LYS A 394 -0.84 -4.21 2.00
C LYS A 394 -0.18 -5.33 1.20
N LYS A 395 0.58 -4.97 0.16
CA LYS A 395 1.27 -5.94 -0.71
C LYS A 395 2.40 -6.65 0.04
N VAL A 396 3.23 -5.94 0.80
CA VAL A 396 4.30 -6.57 1.59
C VAL A 396 3.71 -7.57 2.58
N MET A 397 2.65 -7.20 3.31
CA MET A 397 2.03 -8.05 4.31
C MET A 397 1.35 -9.29 3.70
N ALA A 398 0.62 -9.11 2.59
CA ALA A 398 0.03 -10.23 1.86
C ALA A 398 1.12 -11.15 1.28
N ASN A 399 2.15 -10.59 0.64
CA ASN A 399 3.29 -11.37 0.14
C ASN A 399 3.95 -12.18 1.25
N THR A 400 4.13 -11.60 2.44
CA THR A 400 4.73 -12.29 3.59
C THR A 400 3.96 -13.56 3.96
N VAL A 401 2.63 -13.49 3.98
CA VAL A 401 1.77 -14.64 4.28
C VAL A 401 1.94 -15.74 3.23
N TYR A 402 1.91 -15.37 1.95
CA TYR A 402 2.06 -16.35 0.87
C TYR A 402 3.47 -16.92 0.78
N TYR A 403 4.52 -16.13 1.03
CA TYR A 403 5.88 -16.67 1.15
C TYR A 403 6.02 -17.64 2.31
N ALA A 404 5.41 -17.35 3.47
CA ALA A 404 5.43 -18.27 4.61
C ALA A 404 4.81 -19.62 4.25
N ALA A 405 3.72 -19.61 3.49
CA ALA A 405 3.06 -20.83 3.06
C ALA A 405 3.86 -21.60 1.99
N VAL A 406 4.42 -20.90 0.99
CA VAL A 406 5.20 -21.54 -0.08
C VAL A 406 6.55 -22.07 0.40
N MET A 407 7.19 -21.39 1.35
CA MET A 407 8.50 -21.77 1.90
C MET A 407 8.41 -22.75 3.07
N GLY A 408 7.20 -23.09 3.55
CA GLY A 408 7.01 -23.95 4.72
C GLY A 408 7.41 -23.30 6.05
N GLY A 409 7.35 -21.97 6.12
CA GLY A 409 7.68 -21.19 7.30
C GLY A 409 6.51 -21.05 8.29
N ASP A 410 6.66 -20.08 9.22
CA ASP A 410 5.64 -19.72 10.21
C ASP A 410 4.35 -19.21 9.54
N GLN A 411 3.29 -20.00 9.64
CA GLN A 411 1.99 -19.76 9.01
C GLN A 411 1.05 -18.88 9.83
N ARG A 412 1.59 -17.94 10.63
CA ARG A 412 0.75 -16.95 11.31
C ARG A 412 -0.18 -16.27 10.34
N SER A 413 -1.42 -16.04 10.77
CA SER A 413 -2.44 -15.36 9.99
C SER A 413 -2.02 -13.92 9.66
N LEU A 414 -2.64 -13.33 8.64
CA LEU A 414 -2.40 -11.93 8.27
C LEU A 414 -2.81 -11.00 9.43
N LYS A 415 -3.95 -11.25 10.07
CA LYS A 415 -4.41 -10.49 11.26
C LYS A 415 -3.39 -10.55 12.39
N SER A 416 -2.87 -11.75 12.70
CA SER A 416 -1.83 -11.90 13.72
C SER A 416 -0.52 -11.17 13.38
N ARG A 417 -0.12 -11.14 12.10
CA ARG A 417 1.07 -10.41 11.64
C ARG A 417 0.87 -8.90 11.68
N LEU A 418 -0.33 -8.41 11.40
CA LEU A 418 -0.67 -6.99 11.51
C LEU A 418 -0.72 -6.55 12.97
N GLY A 419 -1.31 -7.38 13.84
CA GLY A 419 -1.43 -7.16 15.29
C GLY A 419 -2.18 -5.88 15.65
N THR A 420 -1.88 -5.39 16.83
CA THR A 420 -2.31 -4.06 17.32
C THR A 420 -1.13 -3.10 17.20
N ILE A 421 -1.40 -1.90 16.73
CA ILE A 421 -0.44 -0.80 16.66
C ILE A 421 -0.56 -0.02 17.97
N GLU A 422 0.46 -0.09 18.79
CA GLU A 422 0.51 0.64 20.07
C GLU A 422 0.36 2.15 19.88
N GLY A 423 -0.31 2.80 20.81
CA GLY A 423 -0.54 4.23 20.80
C GLY A 423 0.78 5.05 20.82
N ALA A 424 0.72 6.27 20.33
CA ALA A 424 1.91 7.12 20.22
C ALA A 424 2.54 7.44 21.59
N MET A 425 1.76 7.43 22.67
CA MET A 425 2.23 7.74 24.04
C MET A 425 2.93 6.55 24.70
N ALA A 426 2.51 5.32 24.44
CA ALA A 426 3.11 4.13 25.07
C ALA A 426 4.59 3.95 24.69
N MET A 427 4.97 4.22 23.45
CA MET A 427 6.37 4.11 23.01
C MET A 427 7.28 5.30 23.39
N LYS A 428 6.73 6.41 23.93
CA LYS A 428 7.57 7.44 24.52
C LYS A 428 8.09 7.00 25.88
N ALA A 429 7.28 6.30 26.65
CA ALA A 429 7.69 5.76 27.95
C ALA A 429 8.79 4.71 27.82
N GLU A 430 8.74 3.82 26.79
CA GLU A 430 9.79 2.82 26.54
C GLU A 430 11.10 3.40 25.95
N ALA A 431 11.07 4.61 25.40
CA ALA A 431 12.26 5.25 24.83
C ALA A 431 12.99 6.13 25.86
N ASP A 432 12.33 6.45 26.97
CA ASP A 432 12.87 7.24 28.08
C ASP A 432 13.35 6.34 29.25
N GLU A 433 13.11 5.01 29.19
CA GLU A 433 13.74 3.97 30.01
C GLU A 433 14.98 3.35 29.29
#